data_df26f2030af16e5fcb67209c95dabcaf
#
_entry.id   df26f2030af16e5fcb67209c95dabcaf
#
_cell.length_a   1.000
_cell.length_b   1.000
_cell.length_c   1.000
_cell.angle_alpha   90.00
_cell.angle_beta   90.00
_cell.angle_gamma   90.00
#
_symmetry.space_group_name_H-M   'P 1'
#
loop_
_entity.id
_entity.type
_entity.pdbx_description
1 polymer ?
#
loop_
_entity_poly.entity_id
_entity_poly.type
_entity_poly.pdbx_seq_one_letter_code
_entity_poly.pdbx_strand_id
1 'polypeptide(L)'
;MQPAKSMMNRRTIPVDATESVWEAADGWPIRRIDWHGAEAARGSMLFLPGRGDHYEKYLETLAYFAALGWRVTSIDWRGQGASGRLLKEPQVGHIDDFSTWIADLKHFWNKWKAETPGPHVVLAHSMGGHLTMRALVEKAIDPVAVAMSAPMLGIQTGGLPLSLNHAFAKLMVKTGRGDVAAWKVSEKPLSPMNLRAKILTADTDRYEDELEWWKLRPEVKLGPPSWRWVERAIASIRMLDEPGCLEAVDTPILLLATTTDQLVSTPRIIKDSKRLPNAETLIFGKEAAHELLREADAVRDKCLERINSFLDKNAPKP
;
A
#
# COMPACT_ATOMS: atom_id res chain seq x y z
N MET A 1 -15.22 -19.66 -11.49
CA MET A 1 -16.06 -20.02 -10.33
C MET A 1 -15.62 -19.12 -9.19
N GLN A 2 -16.46 -18.19 -8.74
CA GLN A 2 -16.13 -17.38 -7.56
C GLN A 2 -16.00 -18.31 -6.36
N PRO A 3 -14.95 -18.21 -5.54
CA PRO A 3 -14.94 -18.92 -4.27
C PRO A 3 -16.18 -18.46 -3.48
N ALA A 4 -16.88 -19.44 -2.88
CA ALA A 4 -18.04 -19.15 -2.05
C ALA A 4 -17.69 -18.01 -1.09
N LYS A 5 -18.60 -17.01 -0.95
CA LYS A 5 -18.47 -15.96 0.07
C LYS A 5 -18.46 -16.65 1.44
N SER A 6 -17.30 -17.12 1.86
CA SER A 6 -17.06 -17.52 3.24
C SER A 6 -17.27 -16.25 4.06
N MET A 7 -18.17 -16.29 5.03
CA MET A 7 -18.30 -15.25 6.04
C MET A 7 -17.08 -15.32 6.95
N MET A 8 -15.92 -14.94 6.40
CA MET A 8 -14.67 -14.84 7.14
C MET A 8 -14.84 -13.83 8.28
N ASN A 9 -14.45 -14.19 9.48
CA ASN A 9 -14.34 -13.22 10.55
C ASN A 9 -13.13 -12.30 10.30
N ARG A 10 -13.39 -11.08 9.83
CA ARG A 10 -12.36 -10.09 9.49
C ARG A 10 -11.66 -9.49 10.72
N ARG A 11 -12.11 -9.86 11.93
CA ARG A 11 -11.61 -9.34 13.23
C ARG A 11 -10.78 -10.37 14.00
N THR A 12 -10.36 -11.45 13.34
CA THR A 12 -9.48 -12.47 13.89
C THR A 12 -8.44 -12.87 12.86
N ILE A 13 -7.21 -13.14 13.33
CA ILE A 13 -6.19 -13.75 12.46
C ILE A 13 -6.63 -15.18 12.16
N PRO A 14 -6.69 -15.59 10.89
CA PRO A 14 -7.06 -16.94 10.52
C PRO A 14 -6.10 -17.98 11.09
N VAL A 15 -6.63 -19.14 11.44
CA VAL A 15 -5.85 -20.23 12.09
C VAL A 15 -4.78 -20.83 11.18
N ASP A 16 -4.93 -20.67 9.87
CA ASP A 16 -4.01 -21.11 8.82
C ASP A 16 -3.05 -20.01 8.35
N ALA A 17 -3.11 -18.82 8.98
CA ALA A 17 -2.14 -17.74 8.79
C ALA A 17 -1.13 -17.72 9.94
N THR A 18 0.13 -17.44 9.63
CA THR A 18 1.22 -17.39 10.61
C THR A 18 1.77 -15.97 10.71
N GLU A 19 1.72 -15.40 11.91
CA GLU A 19 2.39 -14.12 12.20
C GLU A 19 3.82 -14.37 12.65
N SER A 20 4.75 -13.55 12.18
CA SER A 20 6.16 -13.61 12.53
C SER A 20 6.80 -12.22 12.50
N VAL A 21 8.04 -12.14 12.96
CA VAL A 21 8.88 -10.95 12.83
C VAL A 21 10.05 -11.28 11.93
N TRP A 22 10.27 -10.44 10.95
CA TRP A 22 11.43 -10.46 10.07
C TRP A 22 12.35 -9.29 10.44
N GLU A 23 13.65 -9.51 10.44
CA GLU A 23 14.63 -8.47 10.73
C GLU A 23 15.18 -7.86 9.45
N ALA A 24 15.09 -6.53 9.32
CA ALA A 24 15.74 -5.79 8.26
C ALA A 24 17.28 -5.87 8.39
N ALA A 25 18.02 -5.39 7.39
CA ALA A 25 19.47 -5.51 7.36
C ALA A 25 20.20 -4.83 8.53
N ASP A 26 19.56 -3.84 9.16
CA ASP A 26 20.05 -3.12 10.34
C ASP A 26 19.48 -3.67 11.67
N GLY A 27 18.80 -4.82 11.63
CA GLY A 27 18.16 -5.45 12.79
C GLY A 27 16.81 -4.86 13.19
N TRP A 28 16.23 -3.95 12.39
CA TRP A 28 14.91 -3.41 12.70
C TRP A 28 13.82 -4.47 12.55
N PRO A 29 12.95 -4.68 13.58
CA PRO A 29 11.90 -5.68 13.51
C PRO A 29 10.77 -5.21 12.58
N ILE A 30 10.42 -6.04 11.61
CA ILE A 30 9.30 -5.86 10.68
C ILE A 30 8.32 -6.99 10.87
N ARG A 31 7.08 -6.67 11.20
CA ARG A 31 6.02 -7.65 11.36
C ARG A 31 5.57 -8.19 10.01
N ARG A 32 5.38 -9.51 9.95
CA ARG A 32 5.04 -10.27 8.76
C ARG A 32 3.88 -11.21 9.06
N ILE A 33 2.98 -11.40 8.10
CA ILE A 33 1.99 -12.47 8.07
C ILE A 33 2.17 -13.30 6.81
N ASP A 34 2.15 -14.61 6.95
CA ASP A 34 2.15 -15.57 5.85
C ASP A 34 0.87 -16.39 5.88
N TRP A 35 0.20 -16.50 4.75
CA TRP A 35 -1.00 -17.27 4.60
C TRP A 35 -0.86 -18.23 3.44
N HIS A 36 -0.83 -19.52 3.78
CA HIS A 36 -0.74 -20.59 2.81
C HIS A 36 -2.13 -21.21 2.66
N GLY A 37 -2.82 -20.95 1.55
CA GLY A 37 -4.04 -21.68 1.22
C GLY A 37 -3.76 -23.18 1.11
N ALA A 38 -4.78 -24.01 1.31
CA ALA A 38 -4.66 -25.49 1.37
C ALA A 38 -3.99 -26.12 0.15
N GLU A 39 -3.99 -25.45 -1.00
CA GLU A 39 -3.37 -25.90 -2.26
C GLU A 39 -2.63 -24.73 -2.94
N ALA A 40 -1.54 -24.27 -2.32
CA ALA A 40 -0.72 -23.19 -2.88
C ALA A 40 0.08 -23.65 -4.10
N ALA A 41 -0.58 -23.75 -5.25
CA ALA A 41 0.02 -24.21 -6.51
C ALA A 41 0.20 -23.10 -7.55
N ARG A 42 -0.12 -21.82 -7.21
CA ARG A 42 -0.17 -20.74 -8.18
C ARG A 42 1.07 -19.86 -8.20
N GLY A 43 1.84 -19.84 -7.13
CA GLY A 43 2.96 -18.97 -6.91
C GLY A 43 2.81 -18.16 -5.62
N SER A 44 3.58 -17.08 -5.48
CA SER A 44 3.63 -16.29 -4.27
C SER A 44 3.29 -14.82 -4.52
N MET A 45 2.43 -14.24 -3.67
CA MET A 45 1.97 -12.86 -3.71
C MET A 45 2.44 -12.11 -2.47
N LEU A 46 3.15 -10.99 -2.68
CA LEU A 46 3.48 -10.05 -1.61
C LEU A 46 2.48 -8.90 -1.63
N PHE A 47 1.73 -8.72 -0.53
CA PHE A 47 0.85 -7.57 -0.33
C PHE A 47 1.58 -6.47 0.44
N LEU A 48 1.59 -5.25 -0.11
CA LEU A 48 2.26 -4.08 0.45
C LEU A 48 1.24 -2.98 0.80
N PRO A 49 0.95 -2.76 2.10
CA PRO A 49 -0.09 -1.82 2.55
C PRO A 49 0.32 -0.35 2.36
N GLY A 50 -0.66 0.54 2.55
CA GLY A 50 -0.50 2.00 2.47
C GLY A 50 0.09 2.62 3.74
N ARG A 51 0.09 3.95 3.81
CA ARG A 51 0.51 4.69 5.00
C ARG A 51 -0.54 4.59 6.11
N GLY A 52 -0.09 4.23 7.30
CA GLY A 52 -0.97 4.05 8.46
C GLY A 52 -1.83 2.79 8.37
N ASP A 53 -1.63 1.98 7.35
CA ASP A 53 -2.23 0.68 7.22
C ASP A 53 -1.45 -0.37 8.02
N HIS A 54 -2.13 -1.48 8.25
CA HIS A 54 -1.60 -2.72 8.80
C HIS A 54 -2.32 -3.90 8.12
N TYR A 55 -1.71 -5.07 8.07
CA TYR A 55 -2.23 -6.16 7.24
C TYR A 55 -3.61 -6.67 7.69
N GLU A 56 -4.01 -6.49 8.95
CA GLU A 56 -5.34 -6.89 9.44
C GLU A 56 -6.48 -6.20 8.69
N LYS A 57 -6.28 -4.98 8.20
CA LYS A 57 -7.26 -4.29 7.36
C LYS A 57 -7.60 -5.05 6.08
N TYR A 58 -6.68 -5.90 5.62
CA TYR A 58 -6.74 -6.57 4.32
C TYR A 58 -6.91 -8.08 4.40
N LEU A 59 -7.19 -8.66 5.58
CA LEU A 59 -7.35 -10.11 5.75
C LEU A 59 -8.36 -10.72 4.76
N GLU A 60 -9.47 -10.03 4.48
CA GLU A 60 -10.46 -10.48 3.50
C GLU A 60 -9.89 -10.54 2.07
N THR A 61 -9.02 -9.60 1.70
CA THR A 61 -8.33 -9.59 0.41
C THR A 61 -7.25 -10.67 0.35
N LEU A 62 -6.48 -10.83 1.43
CA LEU A 62 -5.46 -11.88 1.53
C LEU A 62 -6.10 -13.28 1.45
N ALA A 63 -7.23 -13.51 2.16
CA ALA A 63 -8.01 -14.72 2.09
C ALA A 63 -8.48 -15.06 0.68
N TYR A 64 -8.99 -14.04 -0.04
CA TYR A 64 -9.44 -14.21 -1.42
C TYR A 64 -8.33 -14.78 -2.31
N PHE A 65 -7.13 -14.22 -2.26
CA PHE A 65 -6.01 -14.70 -3.07
C PHE A 65 -5.44 -16.02 -2.57
N ALA A 66 -5.43 -16.26 -1.26
CA ALA A 66 -5.07 -17.56 -0.70
C ALA A 66 -6.01 -18.68 -1.18
N ALA A 67 -7.34 -18.41 -1.21
CA ALA A 67 -8.34 -19.33 -1.75
C ALA A 67 -8.18 -19.60 -3.26
N LEU A 68 -7.55 -18.69 -4.01
CA LEU A 68 -7.19 -18.88 -5.42
C LEU A 68 -5.87 -19.63 -5.62
N GLY A 69 -5.24 -20.10 -4.56
CA GLY A 69 -4.01 -20.89 -4.59
C GLY A 69 -2.71 -20.08 -4.56
N TRP A 70 -2.75 -18.80 -4.22
CA TRP A 70 -1.54 -18.02 -3.94
C TRP A 70 -1.02 -18.26 -2.52
N ARG A 71 0.30 -18.37 -2.37
CA ARG A 71 0.92 -18.12 -1.06
C ARG A 71 0.95 -16.61 -0.85
N VAL A 72 0.24 -16.12 0.15
CA VAL A 72 0.12 -14.69 0.38
C VAL A 72 0.96 -14.29 1.57
N THR A 73 1.82 -13.30 1.39
CA THR A 73 2.61 -12.68 2.45
C THR A 73 2.29 -11.20 2.51
N SER A 74 2.21 -10.63 3.71
CA SER A 74 2.17 -9.18 3.90
C SER A 74 3.11 -8.75 5.02
N ILE A 75 3.57 -7.52 4.96
CA ILE A 75 4.40 -6.89 5.98
C ILE A 75 3.80 -5.56 6.41
N ASP A 76 4.05 -5.16 7.65
CA ASP A 76 3.89 -3.77 8.04
C ASP A 76 5.20 -3.02 7.76
N TRP A 77 5.11 -1.85 7.16
CA TRP A 77 6.31 -1.04 6.90
C TRP A 77 7.02 -0.63 8.19
N ARG A 78 8.36 -0.51 8.16
CA ARG A 78 9.14 0.08 9.25
C ARG A 78 8.47 1.34 9.78
N GLY A 79 8.26 1.42 11.11
CA GLY A 79 7.65 2.57 11.76
C GLY A 79 6.12 2.64 11.64
N GLN A 80 5.46 1.63 11.05
CA GLN A 80 4.02 1.55 10.85
C GLN A 80 3.46 0.20 11.30
N GLY A 81 2.14 0.09 11.40
CA GLY A 81 1.50 -1.10 11.95
C GLY A 81 2.11 -1.47 13.31
N ALA A 82 2.51 -2.72 13.50
CA ALA A 82 3.28 -3.14 14.68
C ALA A 82 4.78 -3.38 14.38
N SER A 83 5.33 -2.76 13.32
CA SER A 83 6.77 -2.76 12.99
C SER A 83 7.53 -1.60 13.68
N GLY A 84 7.20 -1.30 14.93
CA GLY A 84 7.84 -0.27 15.75
C GLY A 84 7.42 1.17 15.41
N ARG A 85 8.13 2.11 16.02
CA ARG A 85 7.94 3.56 15.81
C ARG A 85 9.28 4.25 15.75
N LEU A 86 9.41 5.23 14.86
CA LEU A 86 10.66 5.95 14.61
C LEU A 86 10.82 7.22 15.47
N LEU A 87 9.71 7.70 16.07
CA LEU A 87 9.72 8.85 16.96
C LEU A 87 9.26 8.47 18.37
N LYS A 88 9.62 9.31 19.36
CA LYS A 88 9.11 9.20 20.73
C LYS A 88 7.59 9.42 20.81
N GLU A 89 7.04 10.27 19.91
CA GLU A 89 5.58 10.42 19.74
C GLU A 89 5.07 9.30 18.82
N PRO A 90 4.47 8.24 19.37
CA PRO A 90 4.18 7.03 18.62
C PRO A 90 3.04 7.20 17.61
N GLN A 91 2.25 8.26 17.74
CA GLN A 91 1.15 8.55 16.83
C GLN A 91 1.59 9.30 15.57
N VAL A 92 2.83 9.80 15.49
CA VAL A 92 3.32 10.52 14.32
C VAL A 92 4.01 9.57 13.35
N GLY A 93 3.43 9.41 12.16
CA GLY A 93 4.03 8.62 11.09
C GLY A 93 5.27 9.31 10.53
N HIS A 94 6.42 8.66 10.62
CA HIS A 94 7.71 9.25 10.26
C HIS A 94 8.58 8.30 9.46
N ILE A 95 9.46 8.88 8.66
CA ILE A 95 10.65 8.28 8.07
C ILE A 95 11.63 9.39 7.71
N ASP A 96 12.90 9.18 7.91
CA ASP A 96 13.94 10.14 7.54
C ASP A 96 14.15 10.20 6.04
N ASP A 97 14.09 9.06 5.36
CA ASP A 97 14.17 8.96 3.90
C ASP A 97 13.41 7.72 3.39
N PHE A 98 12.72 7.86 2.26
CA PHE A 98 12.00 6.77 1.61
C PHE A 98 12.94 5.68 1.08
N SER A 99 14.21 5.99 0.83
CA SER A 99 15.23 5.00 0.47
C SER A 99 15.42 3.91 1.52
N THR A 100 15.14 4.21 2.80
CA THR A 100 15.15 3.21 3.87
C THR A 100 14.12 2.12 3.61
N TRP A 101 12.89 2.48 3.26
CA TRP A 101 11.85 1.50 2.91
C TRP A 101 12.18 0.73 1.62
N ILE A 102 12.85 1.37 0.65
CA ILE A 102 13.28 0.67 -0.57
C ILE A 102 14.38 -0.34 -0.23
N ALA A 103 15.32 0.01 0.64
CA ALA A 103 16.36 -0.92 1.11
C ALA A 103 15.76 -2.09 1.89
N ASP A 104 14.81 -1.83 2.81
CA ASP A 104 14.06 -2.88 3.53
C ASP A 104 13.34 -3.80 2.56
N LEU A 105 12.60 -3.24 1.58
CA LEU A 105 11.86 -4.02 0.59
C LEU A 105 12.80 -4.86 -0.28
N LYS A 106 13.94 -4.31 -0.73
CA LYS A 106 14.95 -5.04 -1.50
C LYS A 106 15.49 -6.24 -0.72
N HIS A 107 15.84 -6.02 0.55
CA HIS A 107 16.37 -7.08 1.40
C HIS A 107 15.31 -8.15 1.70
N PHE A 108 14.08 -7.72 2.02
CA PHE A 108 12.94 -8.60 2.22
C PHE A 108 12.64 -9.43 0.95
N TRP A 109 12.53 -8.77 -0.20
CA TRP A 109 12.22 -9.40 -1.48
C TRP A 109 13.18 -10.52 -1.84
N ASN A 110 14.48 -10.26 -1.74
CA ASN A 110 15.50 -11.26 -2.08
C ASN A 110 15.40 -12.51 -1.20
N LYS A 111 15.19 -12.34 0.10
CA LYS A 111 15.03 -13.43 1.05
C LYS A 111 13.71 -14.17 0.83
N TRP A 112 12.61 -13.45 0.75
CA TRP A 112 11.27 -13.99 0.54
C TRP A 112 11.17 -14.75 -0.79
N LYS A 113 11.75 -14.22 -1.87
CA LYS A 113 11.79 -14.88 -3.18
C LYS A 113 12.56 -16.21 -3.14
N ALA A 114 13.59 -16.32 -2.32
CA ALA A 114 14.34 -17.55 -2.13
C ALA A 114 13.59 -18.59 -1.26
N GLU A 115 12.69 -18.14 -0.39
CA GLU A 115 11.91 -18.97 0.54
C GLU A 115 10.58 -19.46 -0.07
N THR A 116 10.11 -18.86 -1.16
CA THR A 116 8.76 -19.08 -1.70
C THR A 116 8.78 -19.49 -3.17
N PRO A 117 7.82 -20.32 -3.63
CA PRO A 117 7.75 -20.70 -5.04
C PRO A 117 7.27 -19.55 -5.93
N GLY A 118 7.85 -19.45 -7.12
CA GLY A 118 7.36 -18.55 -8.18
C GLY A 118 6.11 -19.09 -8.88
N PRO A 119 5.48 -18.28 -9.74
CA PRO A 119 5.82 -16.88 -10.03
C PRO A 119 5.60 -15.95 -8.83
N HIS A 120 6.44 -14.91 -8.71
CA HIS A 120 6.34 -13.92 -7.65
C HIS A 120 5.66 -12.65 -8.15
N VAL A 121 4.57 -12.25 -7.50
CA VAL A 121 3.78 -11.05 -7.85
C VAL A 121 3.65 -10.11 -6.66
N VAL A 122 3.36 -8.84 -6.95
CA VAL A 122 3.08 -7.84 -5.91
C VAL A 122 1.67 -7.29 -6.08
N LEU A 123 0.93 -7.22 -4.98
CA LEU A 123 -0.28 -6.42 -4.84
C LEU A 123 0.00 -5.31 -3.83
N ALA A 124 -0.23 -4.06 -4.21
CA ALA A 124 0.11 -2.93 -3.34
C ALA A 124 -1.01 -1.90 -3.26
N HIS A 125 -1.08 -1.20 -2.13
CA HIS A 125 -2.05 -0.12 -1.92
C HIS A 125 -1.37 1.21 -1.59
N SER A 126 -1.85 2.30 -2.16
CA SER A 126 -1.51 3.68 -1.79
C SER A 126 0.01 3.92 -1.70
N MET A 127 0.55 4.25 -0.52
CA MET A 127 1.99 4.39 -0.29
C MET A 127 2.77 3.12 -0.64
N GLY A 128 2.23 1.93 -0.36
CA GLY A 128 2.84 0.66 -0.79
C GLY A 128 2.97 0.57 -2.31
N GLY A 129 1.98 1.06 -3.06
CA GLY A 129 2.05 1.20 -4.52
C GLY A 129 3.15 2.16 -4.98
N HIS A 130 3.32 3.30 -4.30
CA HIS A 130 4.44 4.22 -4.57
C HIS A 130 5.80 3.58 -4.32
N LEU A 131 5.97 2.92 -3.18
CA LEU A 131 7.23 2.25 -2.83
C LEU A 131 7.53 1.10 -3.79
N THR A 132 6.51 0.36 -4.22
CA THR A 132 6.65 -0.68 -5.25
C THR A 132 7.10 -0.08 -6.57
N MET A 133 6.46 0.99 -7.05
CA MET A 133 6.85 1.68 -8.30
C MET A 133 8.30 2.16 -8.22
N ARG A 134 8.67 2.76 -7.12
CA ARG A 134 10.03 3.23 -6.89
C ARG A 134 11.03 2.07 -6.86
N ALA A 135 10.68 0.97 -6.20
CA ALA A 135 11.53 -0.23 -6.15
C ALA A 135 11.71 -0.88 -7.53
N LEU A 136 10.71 -0.81 -8.43
CA LEU A 136 10.84 -1.24 -9.82
C LEU A 136 11.81 -0.33 -10.61
N VAL A 137 11.63 0.99 -10.50
CA VAL A 137 12.53 1.98 -11.14
C VAL A 137 13.97 1.81 -10.67
N GLU A 138 14.19 1.59 -9.38
CA GLU A 138 15.52 1.37 -8.78
C GLU A 138 16.04 -0.08 -8.97
N LYS A 139 15.26 -0.95 -9.64
CA LYS A 139 15.58 -2.39 -9.82
C LYS A 139 15.87 -3.10 -8.50
N ALA A 140 15.18 -2.70 -7.44
CA ALA A 140 15.30 -3.29 -6.12
C ALA A 140 14.49 -4.60 -5.99
N ILE A 141 13.43 -4.77 -6.79
CA ILE A 141 12.59 -5.97 -6.89
C ILE A 141 12.32 -6.31 -8.36
N ASP A 142 12.00 -7.56 -8.63
CA ASP A 142 11.77 -8.09 -9.99
C ASP A 142 10.52 -9.02 -10.06
N PRO A 143 9.33 -8.55 -9.64
CA PRO A 143 8.11 -9.32 -9.77
C PRO A 143 7.73 -9.55 -11.24
N VAL A 144 7.10 -10.68 -11.53
CA VAL A 144 6.63 -10.98 -12.91
C VAL A 144 5.41 -10.15 -13.30
N ALA A 145 4.62 -9.69 -12.33
CA ALA A 145 3.50 -8.77 -12.52
C ALA A 145 3.18 -8.01 -11.22
N VAL A 146 2.62 -6.81 -11.35
CA VAL A 146 2.26 -5.95 -10.22
C VAL A 146 0.84 -5.41 -10.40
N ALA A 147 0.02 -5.48 -9.35
CA ALA A 147 -1.25 -4.76 -9.27
C ALA A 147 -1.20 -3.69 -8.17
N MET A 148 -1.66 -2.49 -8.45
CA MET A 148 -1.63 -1.38 -7.50
C MET A 148 -3.02 -0.76 -7.36
N SER A 149 -3.52 -0.71 -6.13
CA SER A 149 -4.79 -0.04 -5.77
C SER A 149 -4.49 1.37 -5.28
N ALA A 150 -5.03 2.39 -5.97
CA ALA A 150 -4.89 3.80 -5.65
C ALA A 150 -3.45 4.22 -5.29
N PRO A 151 -2.41 3.88 -6.14
CA PRO A 151 -1.03 4.11 -5.77
C PRO A 151 -0.72 5.61 -5.59
N MET A 152 0.07 5.96 -4.58
CA MET A 152 0.47 7.34 -4.27
C MET A 152 1.52 7.86 -5.26
N LEU A 153 1.22 7.86 -6.58
CA LEU A 153 2.08 8.45 -7.60
C LEU A 153 1.98 9.98 -7.63
N GLY A 154 0.97 10.53 -6.97
CA GLY A 154 0.78 11.93 -6.66
C GLY A 154 -0.15 12.07 -5.48
N ILE A 155 -0.04 13.16 -4.73
CA ILE A 155 -0.90 13.47 -3.57
C ILE A 155 -1.85 14.62 -3.88
N GLN A 156 -3.00 14.63 -3.21
CA GLN A 156 -3.91 15.78 -3.25
C GLN A 156 -3.32 16.95 -2.46
N THR A 157 -3.21 18.10 -3.09
CA THR A 157 -2.53 19.28 -2.54
C THR A 157 -3.47 20.40 -2.12
N GLY A 158 -4.79 20.14 -2.16
CA GLY A 158 -5.79 21.18 -1.86
C GLY A 158 -5.81 22.33 -2.88
N GLY A 159 -5.38 22.08 -4.11
CA GLY A 159 -5.34 23.07 -5.19
C GLY A 159 -4.04 23.87 -5.28
N LEU A 160 -3.12 23.73 -4.32
CA LEU A 160 -1.81 24.37 -4.38
C LEU A 160 -0.84 23.59 -5.26
N PRO A 161 0.07 24.24 -6.01
CA PRO A 161 1.13 23.55 -6.73
C PRO A 161 1.98 22.67 -5.81
N LEU A 162 2.33 21.46 -6.27
CA LEU A 162 3.14 20.52 -5.51
C LEU A 162 4.49 21.12 -5.09
N SER A 163 5.08 22.00 -5.92
CA SER A 163 6.32 22.71 -5.63
C SER A 163 6.21 23.64 -4.41
N LEU A 164 5.08 24.31 -4.22
CA LEU A 164 4.84 25.19 -3.04
C LEU A 164 4.68 24.34 -1.77
N ASN A 165 3.92 23.25 -1.84
CA ASN A 165 3.80 22.32 -0.73
C ASN A 165 5.17 21.73 -0.34
N HIS A 166 6.00 21.39 -1.33
CA HIS A 166 7.37 20.89 -1.10
C HIS A 166 8.26 21.95 -0.45
N ALA A 167 8.22 23.21 -0.96
CA ALA A 167 8.99 24.30 -0.39
C ALA A 167 8.60 24.57 1.08
N PHE A 168 7.30 24.53 1.38
CA PHE A 168 6.80 24.68 2.73
C PHE A 168 7.25 23.54 3.66
N ALA A 169 7.12 22.28 3.22
CA ALA A 169 7.58 21.13 3.99
C ALA A 169 9.10 21.19 4.24
N LYS A 170 9.91 21.58 3.24
CA LYS A 170 11.35 21.83 3.40
C LYS A 170 11.64 22.92 4.43
N LEU A 171 10.88 24.01 4.44
CA LEU A 171 11.03 25.07 5.45
C LEU A 171 10.77 24.52 6.84
N MET A 172 9.68 23.76 7.03
CA MET A 172 9.35 23.14 8.33
C MET A 172 10.48 22.22 8.82
N VAL A 173 11.03 21.40 7.93
CA VAL A 173 12.17 20.53 8.24
C VAL A 173 13.42 21.38 8.60
N LYS A 174 13.73 22.41 7.81
CA LYS A 174 14.89 23.30 8.03
C LYS A 174 14.81 24.07 9.36
N THR A 175 13.61 24.39 9.82
CA THR A 175 13.37 25.07 11.11
C THR A 175 13.33 24.14 12.32
N GLY A 176 13.75 22.86 12.16
CA GLY A 176 13.79 21.88 13.24
C GLY A 176 12.45 21.24 13.59
N ARG A 177 11.43 21.41 12.73
CA ARG A 177 10.09 20.83 12.92
C ARG A 177 9.85 19.57 12.09
N GLY A 178 10.90 18.95 11.60
CA GLY A 178 10.81 17.75 10.76
C GLY A 178 10.01 16.62 11.38
N ASP A 179 10.18 16.41 12.67
CA ASP A 179 9.58 15.31 13.45
C ASP A 179 8.18 15.63 13.99
N VAL A 180 7.73 16.88 13.86
CA VAL A 180 6.41 17.29 14.32
C VAL A 180 5.34 16.87 13.33
N ALA A 181 4.17 16.48 13.82
CA ALA A 181 2.99 16.20 13.01
C ALA A 181 2.66 17.35 12.07
N ALA A 182 2.48 17.06 10.78
CA ALA A 182 2.18 18.08 9.78
C ALA A 182 0.76 18.64 9.93
N TRP A 183 -0.15 17.88 10.52
CA TRP A 183 -1.52 18.29 10.87
C TRP A 183 -2.08 17.47 12.04
N LYS A 184 -3.29 17.81 12.49
CA LYS A 184 -3.88 17.20 13.71
C LYS A 184 -4.68 15.92 13.46
N VAL A 185 -5.04 15.62 12.22
CA VAL A 185 -5.91 14.49 11.86
C VAL A 185 -5.18 13.55 10.90
N SER A 186 -5.47 12.26 10.97
CA SER A 186 -4.61 11.20 10.44
C SER A 186 -4.39 11.22 8.91
N GLU A 187 -5.42 11.42 8.06
CA GLU A 187 -5.31 11.22 6.61
C GLU A 187 -5.24 12.53 5.82
N LYS A 188 -5.99 13.54 6.23
CA LYS A 188 -6.09 14.79 5.49
C LYS A 188 -6.08 16.01 6.43
N PRO A 189 -5.37 17.11 6.09
CA PRO A 189 -5.42 18.34 6.87
C PRO A 189 -6.87 18.82 7.03
N LEU A 190 -7.22 19.25 8.25
CA LEU A 190 -8.52 19.85 8.59
C LEU A 190 -9.76 18.95 8.40
N SER A 191 -9.59 17.65 8.16
CA SER A 191 -10.72 16.73 8.01
C SER A 191 -11.20 16.25 9.38
N PRO A 192 -12.49 16.41 9.74
CA PRO A 192 -13.05 15.84 10.95
C PRO A 192 -13.02 14.30 10.93
N MET A 193 -12.91 13.66 12.08
CA MET A 193 -12.88 12.19 12.21
C MET A 193 -14.09 11.50 11.57
N ASN A 194 -15.27 12.12 11.61
CA ASN A 194 -16.49 11.58 10.99
C ASN A 194 -16.46 11.63 9.45
N LEU A 195 -15.54 12.38 8.84
CA LEU A 195 -15.34 12.41 7.40
C LEU A 195 -14.28 11.39 6.93
N ARG A 196 -13.48 10.84 7.85
CA ARG A 196 -12.41 9.89 7.53
C ARG A 196 -12.97 8.66 6.79
N ALA A 197 -14.06 8.08 7.29
CA ALA A 197 -14.72 6.95 6.64
C ALA A 197 -15.01 7.24 5.16
N LYS A 198 -15.68 8.37 4.87
CA LYS A 198 -16.08 8.75 3.50
C LYS A 198 -14.89 9.01 2.55
N ILE A 199 -13.72 9.34 3.09
CA ILE A 199 -12.50 9.51 2.31
C ILE A 199 -11.90 8.16 1.94
N LEU A 200 -12.03 7.17 2.81
CA LEU A 200 -11.39 5.87 2.68
C LEU A 200 -12.26 4.85 1.94
N THR A 201 -13.50 4.67 2.37
CA THR A 201 -14.41 3.67 1.81
C THR A 201 -15.87 4.04 2.03
N ALA A 202 -16.76 3.58 1.15
CA ALA A 202 -18.21 3.66 1.33
C ALA A 202 -18.74 2.49 2.20
N ASP A 203 -17.95 1.45 2.43
CA ASP A 203 -18.34 0.30 3.25
C ASP A 203 -18.09 0.57 4.73
N THR A 204 -19.18 0.80 5.48
CA THR A 204 -19.12 1.09 6.92
C THR A 204 -18.61 -0.08 7.74
N ASP A 205 -18.96 -1.32 7.40
CA ASP A 205 -18.58 -2.51 8.16
C ASP A 205 -17.05 -2.75 8.04
N ARG A 206 -16.50 -2.60 6.82
CA ARG A 206 -15.04 -2.70 6.60
C ARG A 206 -14.28 -1.54 7.25
N TYR A 207 -14.90 -0.35 7.33
CA TYR A 207 -14.33 0.75 8.10
C TYR A 207 -14.31 0.46 9.61
N GLU A 208 -15.40 -0.08 10.15
CA GLU A 208 -15.50 -0.46 11.57
C GLU A 208 -14.53 -1.57 11.95
N ASP A 209 -14.23 -2.51 11.05
CA ASP A 209 -13.21 -3.54 11.28
C ASP A 209 -11.85 -2.93 11.62
N GLU A 210 -11.43 -1.84 10.97
CA GLU A 210 -10.20 -1.13 11.31
C GLU A 210 -10.25 -0.54 12.73
N LEU A 211 -11.40 0.04 13.11
CA LEU A 211 -11.57 0.60 14.45
C LEU A 211 -11.54 -0.49 15.53
N GLU A 212 -12.11 -1.67 15.25
CA GLU A 212 -12.02 -2.83 16.15
C GLU A 212 -10.58 -3.33 16.27
N TRP A 213 -9.81 -3.39 15.18
CA TRP A 213 -8.40 -3.74 15.25
C TRP A 213 -7.59 -2.74 16.08
N TRP A 214 -7.88 -1.45 16.02
CA TRP A 214 -7.24 -0.45 16.90
C TRP A 214 -7.56 -0.64 18.39
N LYS A 215 -8.70 -1.25 18.73
CA LYS A 215 -9.03 -1.63 20.12
C LYS A 215 -8.28 -2.89 20.54
N LEU A 216 -8.23 -3.89 19.64
CA LEU A 216 -7.59 -5.18 19.90
C LEU A 216 -6.05 -5.08 19.91
N ARG A 217 -5.50 -4.22 19.02
CA ARG A 217 -4.05 -4.01 18.81
C ARG A 217 -3.77 -2.50 18.73
N PRO A 218 -3.76 -1.78 19.86
CA PRO A 218 -3.57 -0.32 19.86
C PRO A 218 -2.26 0.14 19.20
N GLU A 219 -1.25 -0.71 19.21
CA GLU A 219 0.06 -0.48 18.61
C GLU A 219 0.02 -0.33 17.08
N VAL A 220 -1.00 -0.88 16.38
CA VAL A 220 -1.09 -0.73 14.93
C VAL A 220 -1.61 0.63 14.48
N LYS A 221 -2.23 1.38 15.40
CA LYS A 221 -2.79 2.70 15.09
C LYS A 221 -1.69 3.71 14.82
N LEU A 222 -1.78 4.39 13.68
CA LEU A 222 -0.90 5.48 13.29
C LEU A 222 -1.73 6.75 13.04
N GLY A 223 -1.19 7.89 13.44
CA GLY A 223 -1.80 9.21 13.23
C GLY A 223 -1.22 9.95 12.01
N PRO A 224 -1.17 11.28 12.05
CA PRO A 224 -0.72 12.10 10.94
C PRO A 224 0.77 11.86 10.61
N PRO A 225 1.20 12.21 9.37
CA PRO A 225 2.61 12.19 9.04
C PRO A 225 3.36 13.36 9.69
N SER A 226 4.66 13.17 9.87
CA SER A 226 5.58 14.26 10.20
C SER A 226 5.85 15.15 8.99
N TRP A 227 6.34 16.37 9.22
CA TRP A 227 6.80 17.24 8.12
C TRP A 227 7.92 16.62 7.30
N ARG A 228 8.80 15.84 7.93
CA ARG A 228 9.86 15.09 7.23
C ARG A 228 9.25 14.07 6.27
N TRP A 229 8.27 13.30 6.74
CA TRP A 229 7.58 12.35 5.87
C TRP A 229 6.95 13.06 4.65
N VAL A 230 6.25 14.19 4.86
CA VAL A 230 5.63 14.96 3.76
C VAL A 230 6.67 15.45 2.77
N GLU A 231 7.77 16.00 3.25
CA GLU A 231 8.88 16.47 2.42
C GLU A 231 9.47 15.32 1.58
N ARG A 232 9.75 14.19 2.22
CA ARG A 232 10.32 13.01 1.55
C ARG A 232 9.34 12.35 0.59
N ALA A 233 8.04 12.31 0.90
CA ALA A 233 7.00 11.81 0.00
C ALA A 233 6.97 12.62 -1.31
N ILE A 234 6.98 13.96 -1.21
CA ILE A 234 7.00 14.83 -2.39
C ILE A 234 8.30 14.68 -3.17
N ALA A 235 9.43 14.60 -2.49
CA ALA A 235 10.73 14.37 -3.14
C ALA A 235 10.75 13.05 -3.90
N SER A 236 10.23 11.99 -3.29
CA SER A 236 10.14 10.64 -3.87
C SER A 236 9.18 10.59 -5.08
N ILE A 237 8.02 11.29 -5.02
CA ILE A 237 7.10 11.42 -6.15
C ILE A 237 7.79 12.14 -7.32
N ARG A 238 8.53 13.22 -7.04
CA ARG A 238 9.24 13.99 -8.08
C ARG A 238 10.38 13.21 -8.74
N MET A 239 11.00 12.27 -8.02
CA MET A 239 12.01 11.39 -8.61
C MET A 239 11.43 10.55 -9.76
N LEU A 240 10.16 10.12 -9.66
CA LEU A 240 9.48 9.38 -10.72
C LEU A 240 9.12 10.27 -11.95
N ASP A 241 9.21 11.61 -11.81
CA ASP A 241 9.01 12.54 -12.93
C ASP A 241 10.18 12.54 -13.91
N GLU A 242 11.36 12.14 -13.47
CA GLU A 242 12.55 12.16 -14.31
C GLU A 242 12.33 11.31 -15.57
N PRO A 243 12.68 11.86 -16.76
CA PRO A 243 12.55 11.14 -18.01
C PRO A 243 13.32 9.80 -17.98
N GLY A 244 12.71 8.76 -18.51
CA GLY A 244 13.30 7.41 -18.54
C GLY A 244 13.04 6.57 -17.30
N CYS A 245 12.61 7.15 -16.16
CA CYS A 245 12.35 6.39 -14.94
C CYS A 245 11.20 5.38 -15.13
N LEU A 246 10.01 5.86 -15.48
CA LEU A 246 8.84 5.00 -15.65
C LEU A 246 8.91 4.23 -16.97
N GLU A 247 9.47 4.84 -18.00
CA GLU A 247 9.63 4.27 -19.34
C GLU A 247 10.55 3.03 -19.36
N ALA A 248 11.42 2.88 -18.37
CA ALA A 248 12.33 1.74 -18.21
C ALA A 248 11.74 0.57 -17.40
N VAL A 249 10.48 0.67 -16.95
CA VAL A 249 9.81 -0.38 -16.17
C VAL A 249 9.08 -1.33 -17.10
N ASP A 250 9.69 -2.46 -17.43
CA ASP A 250 9.12 -3.47 -18.34
C ASP A 250 8.11 -4.41 -17.66
N THR A 251 8.07 -4.44 -16.34
CA THR A 251 7.13 -5.27 -15.57
C THR A 251 5.69 -4.93 -15.95
N PRO A 252 4.82 -5.90 -16.26
CA PRO A 252 3.39 -5.67 -16.44
C PRO A 252 2.76 -5.10 -15.16
N ILE A 253 2.02 -3.98 -15.29
CA ILE A 253 1.42 -3.27 -14.16
C ILE A 253 -0.05 -3.02 -14.39
N LEU A 254 -0.90 -3.39 -13.43
CA LEU A 254 -2.30 -2.98 -13.35
C LEU A 254 -2.46 -1.87 -12.31
N LEU A 255 -3.01 -0.73 -12.74
CA LEU A 255 -3.31 0.41 -11.87
C LEU A 255 -4.83 0.55 -11.70
N LEU A 256 -5.30 0.44 -10.48
CA LEU A 256 -6.70 0.70 -10.11
C LEU A 256 -6.78 2.05 -9.40
N ALA A 257 -7.75 2.89 -9.76
CA ALA A 257 -7.94 4.20 -9.15
C ALA A 257 -9.41 4.64 -9.21
N THR A 258 -9.75 5.71 -8.51
CA THR A 258 -11.07 6.36 -8.60
C THR A 258 -10.91 7.85 -8.84
N THR A 259 -11.80 8.43 -9.68
CA THR A 259 -11.77 9.87 -9.98
C THR A 259 -12.16 10.74 -8.79
N THR A 260 -12.71 10.16 -7.73
CA THR A 260 -13.14 10.85 -6.51
C THR A 260 -12.16 10.72 -5.36
N ASP A 261 -10.98 10.16 -5.59
CA ASP A 261 -9.95 10.00 -4.58
C ASP A 261 -9.56 11.37 -3.97
N GLN A 262 -9.59 11.45 -2.64
CA GLN A 262 -9.29 12.67 -1.91
C GLN A 262 -7.88 12.68 -1.30
N LEU A 263 -7.13 11.60 -1.42
CA LEU A 263 -5.78 11.44 -0.87
C LEU A 263 -4.71 11.42 -1.97
N VAL A 264 -4.94 10.66 -3.04
CA VAL A 264 -4.00 10.56 -4.15
C VAL A 264 -4.55 11.20 -5.42
N SER A 265 -3.66 11.60 -6.31
CA SER A 265 -4.02 12.28 -7.56
C SER A 265 -4.27 11.27 -8.69
N THR A 266 -5.53 10.96 -8.95
CA THR A 266 -5.92 10.10 -10.08
C THR A 266 -5.47 10.63 -11.44
N PRO A 267 -5.54 11.96 -11.74
CA PRO A 267 -4.96 12.49 -12.96
C PRO A 267 -3.47 12.18 -13.11
N ARG A 268 -2.73 12.14 -11.98
CA ARG A 268 -1.33 11.76 -11.99
C ARG A 268 -1.15 10.28 -12.27
N ILE A 269 -1.93 9.39 -11.66
CA ILE A 269 -1.91 7.95 -11.95
C ILE A 269 -2.16 7.70 -13.45
N ILE A 270 -3.14 8.37 -14.04
CA ILE A 270 -3.46 8.27 -15.49
C ILE A 270 -2.31 8.82 -16.36
N LYS A 271 -1.68 9.92 -15.94
CA LYS A 271 -0.52 10.46 -16.64
C LYS A 271 0.65 9.47 -16.64
N ASP A 272 0.96 8.93 -15.48
CA ASP A 272 2.11 8.04 -15.30
C ASP A 272 1.86 6.66 -15.91
N SER A 273 0.61 6.17 -15.97
CA SER A 273 0.28 4.93 -16.68
C SER A 273 0.62 4.98 -18.16
N LYS A 274 0.56 6.16 -18.79
CA LYS A 274 0.91 6.35 -20.20
C LYS A 274 2.43 6.36 -20.46
N ARG A 275 3.23 6.51 -19.41
CA ARG A 275 4.70 6.46 -19.47
C ARG A 275 5.23 5.04 -19.26
N LEU A 276 4.42 4.16 -18.69
CA LEU A 276 4.76 2.76 -18.44
C LEU A 276 4.50 1.92 -19.70
N PRO A 277 5.47 1.15 -20.21
CA PRO A 277 5.32 0.38 -21.44
C PRO A 277 4.19 -0.67 -21.40
N ASN A 278 4.02 -1.33 -20.22
CA ASN A 278 3.11 -2.46 -20.05
C ASN A 278 2.07 -2.20 -18.95
N ALA A 279 1.44 -1.00 -18.97
CA ALA A 279 0.43 -0.65 -17.99
C ALA A 279 -0.99 -0.85 -18.51
N GLU A 280 -1.84 -1.41 -17.64
CA GLU A 280 -3.29 -1.47 -17.77
C GLU A 280 -3.95 -0.67 -16.65
N THR A 281 -5.12 -0.09 -16.89
CA THR A 281 -5.82 0.71 -15.87
C THR A 281 -7.27 0.26 -15.70
N LEU A 282 -7.79 0.38 -14.47
CA LEU A 282 -9.20 0.32 -14.15
C LEU A 282 -9.55 1.54 -13.29
N ILE A 283 -10.39 2.43 -13.83
CA ILE A 283 -10.73 3.69 -13.18
C ILE A 283 -12.21 3.69 -12.81
N PHE A 284 -12.49 3.85 -11.53
CA PHE A 284 -13.84 4.02 -10.98
C PHE A 284 -14.26 5.48 -10.95
N GLY A 285 -15.56 5.71 -10.80
CA GLY A 285 -16.17 7.02 -10.63
C GLY A 285 -16.56 7.29 -9.16
N LYS A 286 -17.76 7.86 -8.99
CA LYS A 286 -18.29 8.29 -7.69
C LYS A 286 -18.67 7.13 -6.75
N GLU A 287 -18.72 5.92 -7.26
CA GLU A 287 -19.05 4.70 -6.54
C GLU A 287 -17.95 4.17 -5.65
N ALA A 288 -16.74 4.79 -5.71
CA ALA A 288 -15.58 4.33 -4.96
C ALA A 288 -14.83 5.48 -4.29
N ALA A 289 -14.21 5.21 -3.15
CA ALA A 289 -13.27 6.07 -2.47
C ALA A 289 -11.83 5.50 -2.54
N HIS A 290 -10.92 5.91 -1.67
CA HIS A 290 -9.50 5.60 -1.76
C HIS A 290 -9.17 4.10 -1.62
N GLU A 291 -9.82 3.40 -0.69
CA GLU A 291 -9.50 2.00 -0.33
C GLU A 291 -10.30 1.00 -1.19
N LEU A 292 -10.06 0.96 -2.50
CA LEU A 292 -10.79 0.14 -3.47
C LEU A 292 -10.92 -1.33 -3.08
N LEU A 293 -9.91 -1.91 -2.42
CA LEU A 293 -9.92 -3.29 -1.94
C LEU A 293 -10.76 -3.50 -0.67
N ARG A 294 -11.24 -2.41 -0.09
CA ARG A 294 -12.11 -2.39 1.09
C ARG A 294 -13.42 -1.66 0.84
N GLU A 295 -13.74 -1.37 -0.41
CA GLU A 295 -15.01 -0.79 -0.83
C GLU A 295 -16.16 -1.80 -0.71
N ALA A 296 -17.40 -1.29 -0.86
CA ALA A 296 -18.58 -2.11 -1.01
C ALA A 296 -18.39 -3.18 -2.10
N ASP A 297 -18.97 -4.35 -1.91
CA ASP A 297 -18.74 -5.55 -2.74
C ASP A 297 -18.80 -5.26 -4.25
N ALA A 298 -19.74 -4.41 -4.71
CA ALA A 298 -19.87 -4.08 -6.13
C ALA A 298 -18.62 -3.45 -6.76
N VAL A 299 -17.82 -2.73 -5.99
CA VAL A 299 -16.53 -2.15 -6.41
C VAL A 299 -15.39 -3.13 -6.14
N ARG A 300 -15.35 -3.64 -4.92
CA ARG A 300 -14.30 -4.56 -4.46
C ARG A 300 -14.21 -5.81 -5.33
N ASP A 301 -15.34 -6.46 -5.61
CA ASP A 301 -15.36 -7.69 -6.40
C ASP A 301 -14.84 -7.44 -7.83
N LYS A 302 -15.20 -6.31 -8.46
CA LYS A 302 -14.63 -5.89 -9.75
C LYS A 302 -13.12 -5.67 -9.69
N CYS A 303 -12.62 -5.09 -8.59
CA CYS A 303 -11.17 -4.94 -8.39
C CYS A 303 -10.49 -6.32 -8.33
N LEU A 304 -11.00 -7.22 -7.50
CA LEU A 304 -10.43 -8.55 -7.31
C LEU A 304 -10.48 -9.40 -8.58
N GLU A 305 -11.61 -9.39 -9.31
CA GLU A 305 -11.75 -10.06 -10.60
C GLU A 305 -10.77 -9.52 -11.63
N ARG A 306 -10.62 -8.18 -11.68
CA ARG A 306 -9.68 -7.54 -12.62
C ARG A 306 -8.23 -7.86 -12.30
N ILE A 307 -7.86 -7.84 -11.01
CA ILE A 307 -6.53 -8.24 -10.55
C ILE A 307 -6.29 -9.71 -10.90
N ASN A 308 -7.25 -10.59 -10.59
CA ASN A 308 -7.12 -12.02 -10.89
C ASN A 308 -6.91 -12.28 -12.39
N SER A 309 -7.74 -11.68 -13.25
CA SER A 309 -7.62 -11.82 -14.71
C SER A 309 -6.28 -11.27 -15.24
N PHE A 310 -5.80 -10.17 -14.67
CA PHE A 310 -4.50 -9.61 -15.02
C PHE A 310 -3.35 -10.53 -14.62
N LEU A 311 -3.41 -11.13 -13.43
CA LEU A 311 -2.40 -12.07 -12.95
C LEU A 311 -2.46 -13.40 -13.70
N ASP A 312 -3.65 -13.89 -14.11
CA ASP A 312 -3.80 -15.08 -14.95
C ASP A 312 -3.08 -14.92 -16.30
N LYS A 313 -3.13 -13.71 -16.86
CA LYS A 313 -2.47 -13.36 -18.13
C LYS A 313 -0.95 -13.23 -17.99
N ASN A 314 -0.47 -12.58 -16.92
CA ASN A 314 0.93 -12.13 -16.81
C ASN A 314 1.78 -12.97 -15.85
N ALA A 315 1.15 -13.79 -15.01
CA ALA A 315 1.79 -14.72 -14.09
C ALA A 315 1.04 -16.08 -14.13
N PRO A 316 1.08 -16.79 -15.28
CA PRO A 316 0.38 -18.05 -15.43
C PRO A 316 0.87 -19.06 -14.39
N LYS A 317 0.01 -20.02 -14.08
CA LYS A 317 0.38 -21.15 -13.21
C LYS A 317 1.58 -21.88 -13.80
N PRO A 318 2.52 -22.34 -12.96
CA PRO A 318 3.64 -23.18 -13.41
C PRO A 318 3.20 -24.43 -14.14
#